data_3d1f7b5c5c99df30350801a04e7d7daf
#
_entry.id   3d1f7b5c5c99df30350801a04e7d7daf
#
_cell.length_a   1.000
_cell.length_b   1.000
_cell.length_c   1.000
_cell.angle_alpha   90.00
_cell.angle_beta   90.00
_cell.angle_gamma   90.00
#
_symmetry.space_group_name_H-M   'P 1'
#
loop_
_entity.id
_entity.type
_entity.pdbx_description
1 polymer ?
#
loop_
_entity_poly.entity_id
_entity_poly.type
_entity_poly.pdbx_seq_one_letter_code
_entity_poly.pdbx_strand_id
1 'polypeptide(L)'
;MITTPPTPAPTSVRELAEFLWEQSPGHHDGALSKILVSAATTPGAQFLDFRVSTYAPKAYVHTHVHPNKEQIYFFLEGEGVLELGAEKKVVRPNQFAFIPPHLPHGLHHTGNGQLVFIVITTLTDRG
;
A
#
# COMPACT_ATOMS: atom_id res chain seq x y z
N MET A 1 20.42 0.15 36.67
CA MET A 1 21.16 -0.57 35.62
C MET A 1 21.00 0.15 34.30
N ILE A 2 22.11 0.35 33.60
CA ILE A 2 22.12 0.97 32.29
C ILE A 2 22.06 -0.13 31.23
N THR A 3 21.09 -0.05 30.34
CA THR A 3 21.00 -0.98 29.22
C THR A 3 21.57 -0.32 27.96
N THR A 4 22.33 -1.08 27.18
CA THR A 4 22.84 -0.63 25.89
C THR A 4 21.69 -0.57 24.90
N PRO A 5 21.54 0.53 24.14
CA PRO A 5 20.55 0.55 23.07
C PRO A 5 20.77 -0.60 22.09
N PRO A 6 19.70 -1.16 21.52
CA PRO A 6 19.87 -2.20 20.50
C PRO A 6 20.63 -1.65 19.30
N THR A 7 21.42 -2.52 18.67
CA THR A 7 22.11 -2.18 17.42
C THR A 7 21.08 -1.99 16.32
N PRO A 8 21.10 -0.87 15.60
CA PRO A 8 20.17 -0.69 14.48
C PRO A 8 20.39 -1.77 13.42
N ALA A 9 19.32 -2.16 12.76
CA ALA A 9 19.40 -3.06 11.62
C ALA A 9 20.18 -2.41 10.47
N PRO A 10 20.83 -3.20 9.60
CA PRO A 10 21.49 -2.66 8.43
C PRO A 10 20.51 -1.89 7.55
N THR A 11 21.00 -0.79 6.98
CA THR A 11 20.24 -0.02 5.99
C THR A 11 20.80 -0.30 4.61
N SER A 12 19.95 -0.14 3.60
CA SER A 12 20.37 -0.35 2.21
C SER A 12 19.59 0.56 1.28
N VAL A 13 20.23 0.83 0.14
CA VAL A 13 19.54 1.42 -1.01
C VAL A 13 19.25 0.27 -1.97
N ARG A 14 17.98 0.10 -2.33
CA ARG A 14 17.53 -1.02 -3.13
C ARG A 14 16.85 -0.52 -4.41
N GLU A 15 16.82 -1.38 -5.41
CA GLU A 15 16.20 -1.09 -6.69
C GLU A 15 14.80 -1.72 -6.75
N LEU A 16 13.84 -1.00 -7.30
CA LEU A 16 12.50 -1.53 -7.50
C LEU A 16 12.50 -2.82 -8.33
N ALA A 17 13.42 -2.91 -9.29
CA ALA A 17 13.53 -4.07 -10.17
C ALA A 17 13.94 -5.36 -9.44
N GLU A 18 14.53 -5.27 -8.25
CA GLU A 18 14.90 -6.45 -7.46
C GLU A 18 13.69 -7.19 -6.88
N PHE A 19 12.53 -6.54 -6.84
CA PHE A 19 11.34 -7.09 -6.20
C PHE A 19 10.39 -7.68 -7.23
N LEU A 20 9.73 -8.76 -6.85
CA LEU A 20 8.76 -9.43 -7.70
C LEU A 20 7.36 -8.85 -7.49
N TRP A 21 6.56 -8.88 -8.55
CA TRP A 21 5.14 -8.58 -8.44
C TRP A 21 4.42 -9.74 -7.75
N GLU A 22 3.59 -9.43 -6.78
CA GLU A 22 2.85 -10.40 -5.99
C GLU A 22 1.37 -10.05 -5.96
N GLN A 23 0.52 -11.07 -5.93
CA GLN A 23 -0.91 -10.88 -5.71
C GLN A 23 -1.20 -11.05 -4.23
N SER A 24 -1.79 -10.03 -3.62
CA SER A 24 -2.17 -10.07 -2.21
C SER A 24 -3.61 -10.52 -2.03
N PRO A 25 -3.99 -11.04 -0.85
CA PRO A 25 -5.38 -11.42 -0.60
C PRO A 25 -6.35 -10.27 -0.89
N GLY A 26 -7.49 -10.59 -1.47
CA GLY A 26 -8.51 -9.60 -1.80
C GLY A 26 -8.24 -8.77 -3.05
N HIS A 27 -7.10 -9.00 -3.72
CA HIS A 27 -6.71 -8.31 -4.94
C HIS A 27 -6.96 -9.22 -6.14
N HIS A 28 -7.58 -8.70 -7.19
CA HIS A 28 -8.08 -9.51 -8.30
C HIS A 28 -7.77 -8.88 -9.66
N ASP A 29 -7.75 -9.75 -10.67
CA ASP A 29 -7.73 -9.40 -12.08
C ASP A 29 -6.53 -8.55 -12.51
N GLY A 30 -5.36 -8.82 -11.93
CA GLY A 30 -4.15 -8.11 -12.27
C GLY A 30 -3.81 -6.96 -11.31
N ALA A 31 -4.37 -6.98 -10.11
CA ALA A 31 -3.98 -6.08 -9.03
C ALA A 31 -2.75 -6.68 -8.34
N LEU A 32 -1.57 -6.13 -8.61
CA LEU A 32 -0.29 -6.66 -8.13
C LEU A 32 0.47 -5.61 -7.34
N SER A 33 1.34 -6.07 -6.44
CA SER A 33 2.20 -5.19 -5.66
C SER A 33 3.61 -5.74 -5.55
N LYS A 34 4.58 -4.84 -5.50
CA LYS A 34 5.93 -5.12 -5.03
C LYS A 34 6.02 -4.67 -3.58
N ILE A 35 6.30 -5.60 -2.68
CA ILE A 35 6.38 -5.32 -1.25
C ILE A 35 7.83 -4.94 -0.94
N LEU A 36 8.09 -3.64 -0.81
CA LEU A 36 9.43 -3.11 -0.69
C LEU A 36 9.92 -3.11 0.76
N VAL A 37 9.05 -2.78 1.68
CA VAL A 37 9.31 -2.80 3.12
C VAL A 37 8.13 -3.43 3.82
N SER A 38 8.40 -4.41 4.66
CA SER A 38 7.36 -4.99 5.53
C SER A 38 8.00 -5.51 6.83
N ALA A 39 7.20 -5.58 7.88
CA ALA A 39 7.68 -6.13 9.15
C ALA A 39 8.10 -7.60 9.02
N ALA A 40 7.50 -8.34 8.11
CA ALA A 40 7.76 -9.76 7.92
C ALA A 40 9.06 -10.05 7.16
N THR A 41 9.47 -9.18 6.24
CA THR A 41 10.55 -9.49 5.31
C THR A 41 11.74 -8.52 5.35
N THR A 42 11.59 -7.36 5.97
CA THR A 42 12.63 -6.34 5.99
C THR A 42 13.27 -6.26 7.37
N PRO A 43 14.57 -6.55 7.50
CA PRO A 43 15.24 -6.46 8.80
C PRO A 43 15.08 -5.06 9.41
N GLY A 44 14.66 -5.00 10.66
CA GLY A 44 14.49 -3.75 11.40
C GLY A 44 13.15 -3.04 11.19
N ALA A 45 12.35 -3.45 10.22
CA ALA A 45 11.04 -2.85 10.02
C ALA A 45 10.06 -3.36 11.08
N GLN A 46 9.40 -2.45 11.77
CA GLN A 46 8.47 -2.79 12.85
C GLN A 46 7.04 -2.34 12.57
N PHE A 47 6.89 -1.14 12.02
CA PHE A 47 5.59 -0.49 11.93
C PHE A 47 5.24 -0.05 10.52
N LEU A 48 6.16 -0.11 9.60
CA LEU A 48 6.01 0.44 8.26
C LEU A 48 5.87 -0.66 7.23
N ASP A 49 4.88 -0.51 6.35
CA ASP A 49 4.73 -1.29 5.14
C ASP A 49 4.74 -0.33 3.95
N PHE A 50 5.56 -0.59 2.96
CA PHE A 50 5.73 0.27 1.80
C PHE A 50 5.69 -0.57 0.54
N ARG A 51 4.74 -0.26 -0.34
CA ARG A 51 4.50 -1.02 -1.57
C ARG A 51 4.34 -0.10 -2.76
N VAL A 52 4.72 -0.61 -3.92
CA VAL A 52 4.33 -0.05 -5.21
C VAL A 52 3.36 -1.03 -5.85
N SER A 53 2.20 -0.54 -6.25
CA SER A 53 1.13 -1.36 -6.81
C SER A 53 0.88 -0.99 -8.26
N THR A 54 0.54 -1.98 -9.05
CA THR A 54 0.11 -1.80 -10.43
C THR A 54 -1.17 -2.58 -10.67
N TYR A 55 -2.16 -1.91 -11.25
CA TYR A 55 -3.45 -2.51 -11.58
C TYR A 55 -3.63 -2.48 -13.08
N ALA A 56 -3.82 -3.66 -13.65
CA ALA A 56 -4.25 -3.77 -15.06
C ALA A 56 -5.69 -3.26 -15.20
N PRO A 57 -6.15 -2.92 -16.41
CA PRO A 57 -7.56 -2.58 -16.62
C PRO A 57 -8.48 -3.65 -16.03
N LYS A 58 -9.51 -3.22 -15.31
CA LYS A 58 -10.48 -4.04 -14.56
C LYS A 58 -9.96 -4.62 -13.24
N ALA A 59 -8.67 -4.48 -12.92
CA ALA A 59 -8.14 -4.93 -11.64
C ALA A 59 -8.76 -4.17 -10.48
N TYR A 60 -8.88 -4.82 -9.35
CA TYR A 60 -9.49 -4.20 -8.18
C TYR A 60 -9.06 -4.88 -6.88
N VAL A 61 -9.22 -4.14 -5.80
CA VAL A 61 -9.23 -4.69 -4.44
C VAL A 61 -10.63 -4.51 -3.86
N HIS A 62 -11.16 -5.56 -3.25
CA HIS A 62 -12.46 -5.49 -2.58
C HIS A 62 -12.47 -4.42 -1.50
N THR A 63 -13.64 -3.82 -1.29
CA THR A 63 -13.87 -2.95 -0.15
C THR A 63 -13.55 -3.71 1.14
N HIS A 64 -12.70 -3.12 1.95
CA HIS A 64 -12.23 -3.74 3.19
C HIS A 64 -11.97 -2.67 4.25
N VAL A 65 -11.77 -3.12 5.48
CA VAL A 65 -11.58 -2.24 6.63
C VAL A 65 -10.34 -2.71 7.40
N HIS A 66 -9.52 -1.75 7.79
CA HIS A 66 -8.41 -2.01 8.71
C HIS A 66 -8.71 -1.31 10.03
N PRO A 67 -8.83 -2.05 11.15
CA PRO A 67 -9.16 -1.43 12.45
C PRO A 67 -7.96 -0.73 13.10
N ASN A 68 -6.74 -1.12 12.75
CA ASN A 68 -5.54 -0.66 13.45
C ASN A 68 -4.43 -0.21 12.49
N LYS A 69 -4.79 0.29 11.32
CA LYS A 69 -3.82 0.76 10.32
C LYS A 69 -4.24 2.09 9.74
N GLU A 70 -3.25 2.91 9.47
CA GLU A 70 -3.40 4.10 8.64
C GLU A 70 -2.72 3.84 7.32
N GLN A 71 -3.28 4.35 6.23
CA GLN A 71 -2.70 4.19 4.90
C GLN A 71 -2.68 5.50 4.13
N ILE A 72 -1.69 5.62 3.27
CA ILE A 72 -1.64 6.65 2.23
C ILE A 72 -1.54 5.93 0.89
N TYR A 73 -2.39 6.31 -0.04
CA TYR A 73 -2.27 5.95 -1.46
C TYR A 73 -1.82 7.19 -2.21
N PHE A 74 -0.69 7.09 -2.89
CA PHE A 74 -0.18 8.18 -3.74
C PHE A 74 -0.14 7.69 -5.18
N PHE A 75 -0.90 8.35 -6.06
CA PHE A 75 -1.10 7.89 -7.44
C PHE A 75 -0.03 8.47 -8.35
N LEU A 76 0.62 7.61 -9.13
CA LEU A 76 1.73 7.97 -10.01
C LEU A 76 1.31 7.97 -11.48
N GLU A 77 0.46 7.04 -11.91
CA GLU A 77 0.11 6.84 -13.30
C GLU A 77 -1.29 6.27 -13.42
N GLY A 78 -2.01 6.66 -14.48
CA GLY A 78 -3.34 6.14 -14.74
C GLY A 78 -4.42 6.79 -13.90
N GLU A 79 -5.63 6.27 -14.00
CA GLU A 79 -6.75 6.71 -13.18
C GLU A 79 -7.61 5.54 -12.75
N GLY A 80 -8.35 5.72 -11.67
CA GLY A 80 -9.23 4.71 -11.14
C GLY A 80 -10.32 5.34 -10.29
N VAL A 81 -11.13 4.48 -9.67
CA VAL A 81 -12.17 4.92 -8.73
C VAL A 81 -11.83 4.37 -7.35
N LEU A 82 -11.63 5.27 -6.41
CA LEU A 82 -11.37 4.96 -5.02
C LEU A 82 -12.67 5.10 -4.22
N GLU A 83 -13.03 4.04 -3.52
CA GLU A 83 -14.15 4.05 -2.58
C GLU A 83 -13.63 4.42 -1.19
N LEU A 84 -14.20 5.46 -0.59
CA LEU A 84 -13.89 5.91 0.76
C LEU A 84 -15.19 6.04 1.53
N GLY A 85 -15.53 5.00 2.30
CA GLY A 85 -16.84 4.93 2.95
C GLY A 85 -17.95 4.89 1.91
N ALA A 86 -18.87 5.82 2.00
CA ALA A 86 -19.99 5.95 1.05
C ALA A 86 -19.63 6.75 -0.21
N GLU A 87 -18.46 7.36 -0.26
CA GLU A 87 -18.05 8.18 -1.39
C GLU A 87 -17.25 7.38 -2.40
N LYS A 88 -17.38 7.77 -3.68
CA LYS A 88 -16.57 7.25 -4.77
C LYS A 88 -15.90 8.43 -5.44
N LYS A 89 -14.58 8.36 -5.57
CA LYS A 89 -13.79 9.46 -6.15
C LYS A 89 -12.90 8.94 -7.25
N VAL A 90 -12.85 9.66 -8.36
CA VAL A 90 -11.86 9.40 -9.40
C VAL A 90 -10.52 9.91 -8.92
N VAL A 91 -9.50 9.06 -9.03
CA VAL A 91 -8.13 9.40 -8.64
C VAL A 91 -7.23 9.45 -9.87
N ARG A 92 -6.27 10.37 -9.87
CA ARG A 92 -5.39 10.67 -10.99
C ARG A 92 -3.96 10.89 -10.48
N PRO A 93 -2.97 10.93 -11.38
CA PRO A 93 -1.57 11.16 -10.99
C PRO A 93 -1.37 12.41 -10.13
N ASN A 94 -0.46 12.29 -9.19
CA ASN A 94 -0.09 13.34 -8.22
C ASN A 94 -1.17 13.65 -7.18
N GLN A 95 -2.21 12.84 -7.12
CA GLN A 95 -3.18 12.89 -6.02
C GLN A 95 -2.83 11.85 -4.98
N PHE A 96 -3.21 12.11 -3.74
CA PHE A 96 -3.09 11.12 -2.69
C PHE A 96 -4.36 11.08 -1.85
N ALA A 97 -4.56 9.94 -1.21
CA ALA A 97 -5.65 9.75 -0.25
C ALA A 97 -5.08 9.27 1.08
N PHE A 98 -5.55 9.84 2.16
CA PHE A 98 -5.31 9.32 3.50
C PHE A 98 -6.50 8.46 3.91
N ILE A 99 -6.21 7.25 4.37
CA ILE A 99 -7.23 6.29 4.78
C ILE A 99 -7.03 6.02 6.28
N PRO A 100 -7.89 6.58 7.14
CA PRO A 100 -7.80 6.34 8.59
C PRO A 100 -8.25 4.92 8.94
N PRO A 101 -7.97 4.47 10.17
CA PRO A 101 -8.53 3.22 10.67
C PRO A 101 -10.05 3.23 10.59
N HIS A 102 -10.65 2.07 10.41
CA HIS A 102 -12.09 1.82 10.37
C HIS A 102 -12.82 2.37 9.15
N LEU A 103 -12.17 3.06 8.23
CA LEU A 103 -12.83 3.55 7.02
C LEU A 103 -12.87 2.44 5.97
N PRO A 104 -14.05 1.97 5.54
CA PRO A 104 -14.16 1.04 4.43
C PRO A 104 -13.62 1.68 3.15
N HIS A 105 -12.78 0.95 2.43
CA HIS A 105 -12.19 1.46 1.19
C HIS A 105 -11.93 0.34 0.20
N GLY A 106 -11.95 0.69 -1.07
CA GLY A 106 -11.67 -0.20 -2.18
C GLY A 106 -11.20 0.62 -3.37
N LEU A 107 -10.56 -0.04 -4.32
CA LEU A 107 -10.00 0.63 -5.50
C LEU A 107 -10.27 -0.22 -6.73
N HIS A 108 -10.77 0.43 -7.78
CA HIS A 108 -11.03 -0.20 -9.08
C HIS A 108 -10.32 0.57 -10.17
N HIS A 109 -9.66 -0.16 -11.07
CA HIS A 109 -9.07 0.44 -12.24
C HIS A 109 -10.11 0.51 -13.36
N THR A 110 -10.53 1.71 -13.69
CA THR A 110 -11.59 1.97 -14.67
C THR A 110 -11.07 2.55 -15.98
N GLY A 111 -9.79 2.84 -16.05
CA GLY A 111 -9.17 3.42 -17.23
C GLY A 111 -8.57 2.37 -18.17
N ASN A 112 -7.83 2.85 -19.15
CA ASN A 112 -7.01 2.05 -20.06
C ASN A 112 -5.55 2.16 -19.63
N GLY A 113 -4.72 1.20 -19.92
CA GLY A 113 -3.32 1.20 -19.47
C GLY A 113 -3.17 0.76 -18.03
N GLN A 114 -2.10 1.17 -17.37
CA GLN A 114 -1.82 0.76 -15.99
C GLN A 114 -2.21 1.85 -15.00
N LEU A 115 -2.74 1.44 -13.86
CA LEU A 115 -2.86 2.31 -12.69
C LEU A 115 -1.69 1.97 -11.77
N VAL A 116 -0.82 2.93 -11.49
CA VAL A 116 0.37 2.74 -10.66
C VAL A 116 0.30 3.69 -9.47
N PHE A 117 0.50 3.15 -8.29
CA PHE A 117 0.45 3.95 -7.07
C PHE A 117 1.30 3.36 -5.96
N ILE A 118 1.65 4.22 -5.01
CA ILE A 118 2.38 3.86 -3.80
C ILE A 118 1.38 3.66 -2.68
N VAL A 119 1.59 2.62 -1.88
CA VAL A 119 0.81 2.36 -0.66
C VAL A 119 1.77 2.36 0.53
N ILE A 120 1.53 3.25 1.46
CA ILE A 120 2.24 3.28 2.73
C ILE A 120 1.24 2.92 3.82
N THR A 121 1.60 1.95 4.65
CA THR A 121 0.74 1.48 5.74
C THR A 121 1.53 1.48 7.03
N THR A 122 0.94 2.02 8.09
CA THR A 122 1.51 1.94 9.43
C THR A 122 0.51 1.34 10.40
N LEU A 123 1.02 0.62 11.40
CA LEU A 123 0.19 0.13 12.48
C LEU A 123 -0.06 1.27 13.46
N THR A 124 -1.32 1.44 13.84
CA THR A 124 -1.71 2.41 14.87
C THR A 124 -1.80 1.76 16.25
N ASP A 125 -1.92 0.46 16.27
CA ASP A 125 -1.98 -0.34 17.49
C ASP A 125 -0.74 -1.22 17.59
N ARG A 126 -0.07 -1.15 18.72
CA ARG A 126 1.16 -1.90 18.97
C ARG A 126 0.97 -3.03 19.97
N GLY A 127 -0.20 -3.10 20.45
CA GLY A 127 -0.61 -4.01 21.50
C GLY A 127 -0.73 -5.45 21.13
#